data_f2635526f1cfd1f35320fd737ca7f5cf
#
_entry.id   f2635526f1cfd1f35320fd737ca7f5cf
#
_cell.length_a   1.000
_cell.length_b   1.000
_cell.length_c   1.000
_cell.angle_alpha   90.00
_cell.angle_beta   90.00
_cell.angle_gamma   90.00
#
_symmetry.space_group_name_H-M   'P 1'
#
loop_
_entity.id
_entity.type
_entity.pdbx_description
1 polymer ?
#
loop_
_entity_poly.entity_id
_entity_poly.type
_entity_poly.pdbx_seq_one_letter_code
_entity_poly.pdbx_strand_id
1 'polypeptide(L)'
;MSKLRFNSQAVIFLVALAALSPSSWVKASAVKPNIIVILADDLGYSDIAPYGSEISTPNLDQLAQEGLRFSRYYTSASCAPTRAMLLTGVDSHRAGVANIAEALSPAQSHSPFYRGTLNHNVVTIARLLKDAGYHTNMTGKWHLGYEDPSLMPINRGFEQTVMMPFSGGDNWTQQSYLPNYQKTLWFENGQEITLPEDFYSSEFIVDKAIKQIENHRSDEQPFFSYLAFQAVHFPVQAPREYTEKYLNTYQSGWSALRAKREQAVKDLGLIRSDAPIKTMNTTLDWEGLSAEEKHFNSKRMAVYAGMVDAMDFHIGRLIEYLKAIGEYDNTVIIFTSDNGPEPNDPATISAIFPMIREHMLGYNNDIETLGERYSYNTIGASFASAAASPLGHYKFHSGEGGMRVPMIISGPILAEQLQGQISHSKAFVKDLAPTILTIAGTQHPGSKYQGKTIEPQTGKDLVPLITGHQATVYSDSDIIAYEIGGNAGLIKGDYKITFNRGGQNDNRWHLYNLQQDPGETQAIESQYPAILSDLLNDYERYTQNNGVLPVPDNYDQAKQAGRNGAIKRLQATIDNNKGMLFGLLLLLLLIITIKWKNR
;
A
#
# COMPACT_ATOMS: atom_id res chain seq x y z
N MET A 1 -70.98 -53.22 64.92
CA MET A 1 -70.60 -54.60 64.72
C MET A 1 -70.47 -54.84 63.21
N SER A 2 -69.41 -54.71 62.64
CA SER A 2 -69.07 -55.30 61.34
C SER A 2 -67.58 -54.95 60.99
N LYS A 3 -66.81 -55.95 60.81
CA LYS A 3 -65.38 -55.88 60.49
C LYS A 3 -65.22 -55.60 59.01
N LEU A 4 -64.52 -54.55 58.67
CA LEU A 4 -64.01 -54.31 57.32
C LEU A 4 -62.55 -54.79 57.23
N ARG A 5 -62.32 -55.68 56.30
CA ARG A 5 -61.00 -56.14 55.91
C ARG A 5 -60.43 -55.21 54.82
N PHE A 6 -59.24 -54.67 55.01
CA PHE A 6 -58.47 -54.00 53.97
C PHE A 6 -57.65 -55.03 53.23
N ASN A 7 -57.77 -55.00 51.91
CA ASN A 7 -56.87 -55.74 50.97
C ASN A 7 -55.80 -54.78 50.43
N SER A 8 -54.58 -55.09 50.72
CA SER A 8 -53.42 -54.35 50.22
C SER A 8 -53.00 -54.88 48.85
N GLN A 9 -53.17 -54.09 47.80
CA GLN A 9 -52.46 -54.30 46.51
C GLN A 9 -51.26 -53.39 46.44
N ALA A 10 -50.05 -53.99 46.39
CA ALA A 10 -48.81 -53.31 46.17
C ALA A 10 -48.69 -52.96 44.68
N VAL A 11 -48.61 -51.67 44.37
CA VAL A 11 -48.26 -51.15 43.03
C VAL A 11 -46.75 -50.99 42.95
N ILE A 12 -46.12 -51.81 42.15
CA ILE A 12 -44.69 -51.71 41.84
C ILE A 12 -44.49 -50.60 40.75
N PHE A 13 -43.93 -49.46 41.13
CA PHE A 13 -43.44 -48.43 40.17
C PHE A 13 -42.09 -48.84 39.66
N LEU A 14 -42.03 -49.24 38.40
CA LEU A 14 -40.77 -49.34 37.66
C LEU A 14 -40.30 -47.92 37.29
N VAL A 15 -39.29 -47.40 37.97
CA VAL A 15 -38.55 -46.19 37.55
C VAL A 15 -37.53 -46.60 36.47
N ALA A 16 -37.83 -46.28 35.20
CA ALA A 16 -36.88 -46.38 34.13
C ALA A 16 -35.85 -45.24 34.25
N LEU A 17 -34.65 -45.54 34.73
CA LEU A 17 -33.49 -44.63 34.61
C LEU A 17 -33.12 -44.52 33.13
N ALA A 18 -33.54 -43.43 32.46
CA ALA A 18 -32.98 -43.02 31.20
C ALA A 18 -31.55 -42.55 31.46
N ALA A 19 -30.55 -43.32 31.05
CA ALA A 19 -29.15 -42.91 31.04
C ALA A 19 -29.02 -41.75 30.07
N LEU A 20 -28.96 -40.52 30.61
CA LEU A 20 -28.51 -39.33 29.89
C LEU A 20 -27.00 -39.50 29.61
N SER A 21 -26.67 -40.04 28.44
CA SER A 21 -25.31 -39.95 27.90
C SER A 21 -24.98 -38.44 27.76
N PRO A 22 -23.87 -37.95 28.31
CA PRO A 22 -23.44 -36.61 28.00
C PRO A 22 -23.14 -36.56 26.51
N SER A 23 -24.02 -35.93 25.72
CA SER A 23 -23.69 -35.50 24.39
C SER A 23 -22.48 -34.58 24.54
N SER A 24 -21.32 -35.12 24.25
CA SER A 24 -20.13 -34.32 24.02
C SER A 24 -20.46 -33.34 22.88
N TRP A 25 -20.77 -32.12 23.26
CA TRP A 25 -20.75 -30.99 22.34
C TRP A 25 -19.31 -30.88 21.89
N VAL A 26 -18.97 -31.58 20.81
CA VAL A 26 -17.78 -31.21 20.02
C VAL A 26 -18.08 -29.78 19.59
N LYS A 27 -17.44 -28.80 20.26
CA LYS A 27 -17.36 -27.46 19.72
C LYS A 27 -16.77 -27.66 18.33
N ALA A 28 -17.59 -27.53 17.30
CA ALA A 28 -17.08 -27.39 15.95
C ALA A 28 -16.06 -26.25 16.04
N SER A 29 -14.81 -26.55 15.85
CA SER A 29 -13.78 -25.53 15.71
C SER A 29 -14.29 -24.63 14.61
N ALA A 30 -14.57 -23.36 14.91
CA ALA A 30 -14.98 -22.42 13.89
C ALA A 30 -13.91 -22.50 12.78
N VAL A 31 -14.35 -22.76 11.56
CA VAL A 31 -13.44 -22.85 10.40
C VAL A 31 -12.73 -21.51 10.32
N LYS A 32 -11.39 -21.54 10.31
CA LYS A 32 -10.61 -20.32 10.18
C LYS A 32 -10.86 -19.72 8.80
N PRO A 33 -11.15 -18.42 8.70
CA PRO A 33 -11.40 -17.81 7.39
C PRO A 33 -10.12 -17.70 6.57
N ASN A 34 -10.27 -17.75 5.26
CA ASN A 34 -9.23 -17.28 4.34
C ASN A 34 -9.07 -15.77 4.46
N ILE A 35 -7.89 -15.27 4.16
CA ILE A 35 -7.59 -13.84 4.26
C ILE A 35 -6.89 -13.38 2.99
N ILE A 36 -7.46 -12.37 2.35
CA ILE A 36 -6.87 -11.73 1.16
C ILE A 36 -6.62 -10.26 1.46
N VAL A 37 -5.39 -9.80 1.24
CA VAL A 37 -5.05 -8.37 1.24
C VAL A 37 -4.74 -7.95 -0.18
N ILE A 38 -5.54 -7.03 -0.70
CA ILE A 38 -5.38 -6.41 -2.02
C ILE A 38 -4.83 -5.01 -1.81
N LEU A 39 -3.61 -4.77 -2.29
CA LEU A 39 -2.91 -3.50 -2.13
C LEU A 39 -2.70 -2.85 -3.50
N ALA A 40 -3.35 -1.72 -3.75
CA ALA A 40 -3.06 -0.85 -4.88
C ALA A 40 -1.79 -0.02 -4.60
N ASP A 41 -1.16 0.50 -5.66
CA ASP A 41 0.07 1.29 -5.63
C ASP A 41 -0.23 2.71 -6.12
N ASP A 42 -0.03 3.72 -5.26
CA ASP A 42 -0.25 5.14 -5.58
C ASP A 42 -1.72 5.53 -5.87
N LEU A 43 -2.70 4.79 -5.35
CA LEU A 43 -4.12 5.08 -5.57
C LEU A 43 -4.61 6.20 -4.63
N GLY A 44 -5.18 7.25 -5.21
CA GLY A 44 -5.71 8.38 -4.46
C GLY A 44 -6.98 8.08 -3.67
N TYR A 45 -7.31 8.97 -2.71
CA TYR A 45 -8.46 8.80 -1.81
C TYR A 45 -9.79 8.66 -2.55
N SER A 46 -9.98 9.41 -3.63
CA SER A 46 -11.22 9.42 -4.42
C SER A 46 -11.06 8.80 -5.81
N ASP A 47 -10.21 7.77 -5.98
CA ASP A 47 -9.96 7.13 -7.27
C ASP A 47 -10.81 5.89 -7.53
N ILE A 48 -11.62 5.45 -6.56
CA ILE A 48 -12.58 4.34 -6.74
C ILE A 48 -14.01 4.80 -6.45
N ALA A 49 -14.99 4.20 -7.11
CA ALA A 49 -16.38 4.63 -7.04
C ALA A 49 -16.95 4.65 -5.59
N PRO A 50 -16.66 3.66 -4.69
CA PRO A 50 -17.14 3.73 -3.30
C PRO A 50 -16.54 4.89 -2.49
N TYR A 51 -15.57 5.63 -3.03
CA TYR A 51 -14.98 6.85 -2.46
C TYR A 51 -15.20 8.08 -3.35
N GLY A 52 -16.16 8.04 -4.27
CA GLY A 52 -16.64 9.21 -5.01
C GLY A 52 -15.98 9.43 -6.37
N SER A 53 -15.30 8.43 -6.93
CA SER A 53 -14.76 8.49 -8.29
C SER A 53 -15.85 8.35 -9.36
N GLU A 54 -15.57 8.93 -10.52
CA GLU A 54 -16.28 8.67 -11.77
C GLU A 54 -15.77 7.42 -12.48
N ILE A 55 -14.68 6.83 -11.99
CA ILE A 55 -14.10 5.62 -12.57
C ILE A 55 -14.96 4.42 -12.15
N SER A 56 -15.27 3.56 -13.11
CA SER A 56 -16.07 2.35 -12.87
C SER A 56 -15.26 1.31 -12.10
N THR A 57 -15.72 0.97 -10.89
CA THR A 57 -15.12 -0.07 -10.06
C THR A 57 -16.19 -0.95 -9.41
N PRO A 58 -16.99 -1.70 -10.23
CA PRO A 58 -18.16 -2.43 -9.71
C PRO A 58 -17.82 -3.52 -8.71
N ASN A 59 -16.63 -4.13 -8.78
CA ASN A 59 -16.23 -5.17 -7.87
C ASN A 59 -15.83 -4.60 -6.49
N LEU A 60 -15.14 -3.44 -6.47
CA LEU A 60 -14.86 -2.71 -5.24
C LEU A 60 -16.13 -2.07 -4.66
N ASP A 61 -17.10 -1.67 -5.49
CA ASP A 61 -18.44 -1.26 -5.04
C ASP A 61 -19.16 -2.40 -4.33
N GLN A 62 -19.13 -3.61 -4.88
CA GLN A 62 -19.70 -4.80 -4.21
C GLN A 62 -19.02 -5.05 -2.87
N LEU A 63 -17.70 -5.08 -2.82
CA LEU A 63 -16.96 -5.25 -1.56
C LEU A 63 -17.30 -4.16 -0.53
N ALA A 64 -17.52 -2.91 -0.97
CA ALA A 64 -17.91 -1.81 -0.09
C ALA A 64 -19.35 -1.93 0.43
N GLN A 65 -20.27 -2.45 -0.38
CA GLN A 65 -21.67 -2.71 0.02
C GLN A 65 -21.78 -3.88 1.00
N GLU A 66 -20.98 -4.92 0.82
CA GLU A 66 -20.92 -6.08 1.70
C GLU A 66 -19.97 -5.85 2.89
N GLY A 67 -19.14 -4.82 2.84
CA GLY A 67 -18.05 -4.53 3.76
C GLY A 67 -18.23 -3.25 4.57
N LEU A 68 -17.17 -2.88 5.27
CA LEU A 68 -17.02 -1.63 6.02
C LEU A 68 -15.97 -0.76 5.34
N ARG A 69 -16.34 0.48 4.98
CA ARG A 69 -15.43 1.50 4.46
C ARG A 69 -14.84 2.32 5.61
N PHE A 70 -13.55 2.64 5.53
CA PHE A 70 -12.91 3.52 6.51
C PHE A 70 -12.68 4.90 5.91
N SER A 71 -13.26 5.92 6.50
CA SER A 71 -13.05 7.30 6.03
C SER A 71 -11.74 7.92 6.52
N ARG A 72 -11.12 7.37 7.58
CA ARG A 72 -9.90 7.90 8.25
C ARG A 72 -8.85 6.79 8.42
N TYR A 73 -8.52 6.11 7.34
CA TYR A 73 -7.44 5.13 7.32
C TYR A 73 -6.18 5.77 6.74
N TYR A 74 -5.06 5.56 7.42
CA TYR A 74 -3.78 6.19 7.13
C TYR A 74 -2.71 5.16 6.81
N THR A 75 -1.78 5.57 5.95
CA THR A 75 -0.57 4.83 5.57
C THR A 75 0.66 5.73 5.78
N SER A 76 1.86 5.26 5.43
CA SER A 76 2.95 6.19 5.14
C SER A 76 2.67 6.91 3.82
N ALA A 77 3.26 8.08 3.62
CA ALA A 77 3.18 8.77 2.34
C ALA A 77 4.11 8.14 1.27
N SER A 78 4.46 6.85 1.39
CA SER A 78 5.33 6.13 0.45
C SER A 78 5.21 4.62 0.57
N CYS A 79 5.44 3.93 -0.56
CA CYS A 79 5.19 2.51 -0.76
C CYS A 79 5.95 1.59 0.21
N ALA A 80 7.30 1.58 0.20
CA ALA A 80 8.07 0.61 0.99
C ALA A 80 7.85 0.74 2.50
N PRO A 81 7.81 1.94 3.11
CA PRO A 81 7.46 2.11 4.52
C PRO A 81 6.07 1.55 4.87
N THR A 82 5.06 1.81 4.04
CA THR A 82 3.71 1.27 4.22
C THR A 82 3.70 -0.26 4.16
N ARG A 83 4.36 -0.85 3.15
CA ARG A 83 4.44 -2.31 2.98
C ARG A 83 5.16 -2.98 4.14
N ALA A 84 6.22 -2.36 4.68
CA ALA A 84 6.90 -2.84 5.88
C ALA A 84 5.97 -2.85 7.10
N MET A 85 5.24 -1.74 7.34
CA MET A 85 4.29 -1.62 8.45
C MET A 85 3.12 -2.59 8.32
N LEU A 86 2.55 -2.75 7.12
CA LEU A 86 1.46 -3.68 6.85
C LEU A 86 1.85 -5.13 7.17
N LEU A 87 3.01 -5.55 6.69
CA LEU A 87 3.44 -6.95 6.81
C LEU A 87 4.06 -7.30 8.17
N THR A 88 4.41 -6.32 9.01
CA THR A 88 5.05 -6.57 10.29
C THR A 88 4.29 -6.03 11.50
N GLY A 89 3.46 -4.99 11.33
CA GLY A 89 2.84 -4.25 12.44
C GLY A 89 3.83 -3.39 13.24
N VAL A 90 5.06 -3.24 12.74
CA VAL A 90 6.13 -2.46 13.36
C VAL A 90 6.28 -1.13 12.63
N ASP A 91 6.65 -0.06 13.35
CA ASP A 91 6.96 1.23 12.73
C ASP A 91 8.03 1.09 11.64
N SER A 92 7.87 1.83 10.54
CA SER A 92 8.71 1.67 9.35
C SER A 92 10.20 1.88 9.61
N HIS A 93 10.57 2.83 10.48
CA HIS A 93 11.96 3.05 10.87
C HIS A 93 12.52 1.81 11.59
N ARG A 94 11.83 1.31 12.61
CA ARG A 94 12.25 0.12 13.35
C ARG A 94 12.30 -1.13 12.47
N ALA A 95 11.44 -1.18 11.45
CA ALA A 95 11.48 -2.23 10.44
C ALA A 95 12.66 -2.10 9.45
N GLY A 96 13.42 -1.00 9.50
CA GLY A 96 14.57 -0.72 8.62
C GLY A 96 14.21 0.01 7.32
N VAL A 97 12.94 0.37 7.15
CA VAL A 97 12.38 0.92 5.91
C VAL A 97 11.81 2.32 6.17
N ALA A 98 12.65 3.21 6.71
CA ALA A 98 12.29 4.61 6.96
C ALA A 98 11.92 5.39 5.68
N ASN A 99 12.48 4.97 4.54
CA ASN A 99 12.19 5.52 3.21
C ASN A 99 12.40 4.44 2.15
N ILE A 100 12.00 4.72 0.89
CA ILE A 100 12.37 3.88 -0.26
C ILE A 100 13.89 3.86 -0.42
N ALA A 101 14.43 2.70 -0.79
CA ALA A 101 15.88 2.50 -0.93
C ALA A 101 16.51 3.50 -1.91
N GLU A 102 15.78 3.84 -2.97
CA GLU A 102 16.19 4.76 -4.03
C GLU A 102 16.44 6.19 -3.53
N ALA A 103 15.71 6.62 -2.48
CA ALA A 103 15.77 8.00 -1.97
C ALA A 103 16.57 8.18 -0.68
N LEU A 104 17.14 7.10 -0.11
CA LEU A 104 17.90 7.19 1.12
C LEU A 104 19.07 8.17 1.02
N SER A 105 19.20 9.03 2.03
CA SER A 105 20.34 9.94 2.14
C SER A 105 21.59 9.18 2.57
N PRO A 106 22.75 9.37 1.92
CA PRO A 106 24.01 8.78 2.38
C PRO A 106 24.36 9.13 3.83
N ALA A 107 23.91 10.29 4.34
CA ALA A 107 24.11 10.70 5.73
C ALA A 107 23.40 9.77 6.75
N GLN A 108 22.38 9.03 6.33
CA GLN A 108 21.60 8.12 7.16
C GLN A 108 22.01 6.64 7.01
N SER A 109 22.90 6.33 6.06
CA SER A 109 23.25 4.95 5.66
C SER A 109 23.89 4.09 6.75
N HIS A 110 24.44 4.72 7.82
CA HIS A 110 25.02 4.02 8.97
C HIS A 110 23.97 3.49 9.96
N SER A 111 22.72 3.93 9.84
CA SER A 111 21.65 3.58 10.78
C SER A 111 20.91 2.31 10.34
N PRO A 112 20.63 1.38 11.27
CA PRO A 112 19.81 0.19 10.96
C PRO A 112 18.35 0.53 10.63
N PHE A 113 17.90 1.74 10.91
CA PHE A 113 16.54 2.21 10.63
C PHE A 113 16.38 2.69 9.18
N TYR A 114 17.50 2.94 8.47
CA TYR A 114 17.54 3.49 7.11
C TYR A 114 18.21 2.54 6.12
N ARG A 115 17.87 1.26 6.17
CA ARG A 115 18.40 0.25 5.25
C ARG A 115 17.72 0.27 3.88
N GLY A 116 16.46 0.75 3.82
CA GLY A 116 15.61 0.64 2.64
C GLY A 116 15.16 -0.79 2.34
N THR A 117 15.44 -1.72 3.23
CA THR A 117 15.07 -3.12 3.18
C THR A 117 14.62 -3.61 4.55
N LEU A 118 13.81 -4.66 4.58
CA LEU A 118 13.24 -5.17 5.82
C LEU A 118 14.32 -5.75 6.74
N ASN A 119 14.38 -5.30 7.97
CA ASN A 119 15.31 -5.79 8.99
C ASN A 119 15.07 -7.28 9.30
N HIS A 120 16.15 -7.99 9.70
CA HIS A 120 16.05 -9.40 10.11
C HIS A 120 15.42 -9.60 11.50
N ASN A 121 15.36 -8.54 12.32
CA ASN A 121 14.74 -8.55 13.64
C ASN A 121 13.25 -8.23 13.63
N VAL A 122 12.60 -8.21 12.47
CA VAL A 122 11.14 -8.16 12.35
C VAL A 122 10.60 -9.47 11.76
N VAL A 123 9.45 -9.89 12.25
CA VAL A 123 8.73 -11.09 11.76
C VAL A 123 7.51 -10.64 10.98
N THR A 124 7.33 -11.19 9.79
CA THR A 124 6.17 -10.88 8.95
C THR A 124 4.93 -11.65 9.41
N ILE A 125 3.75 -11.09 9.16
CA ILE A 125 2.48 -11.81 9.37
C ILE A 125 2.43 -13.10 8.55
N ALA A 126 3.01 -13.13 7.35
CA ALA A 126 3.08 -14.34 6.54
C ALA A 126 3.80 -15.48 7.27
N ARG A 127 4.92 -15.21 7.95
CA ARG A 127 5.61 -16.20 8.78
C ARG A 127 4.74 -16.69 9.92
N LEU A 128 4.08 -15.79 10.64
CA LEU A 128 3.24 -16.16 11.78
C LEU A 128 1.96 -16.90 11.37
N LEU A 129 1.39 -16.54 10.22
CA LEU A 129 0.23 -17.24 9.64
C LEU A 129 0.62 -18.64 9.16
N LYS A 130 1.79 -18.79 8.53
CA LYS A 130 2.33 -20.12 8.18
C LYS A 130 2.49 -20.99 9.42
N ASP A 131 3.07 -20.47 10.50
CA ASP A 131 3.19 -21.18 11.78
C ASP A 131 1.82 -21.53 12.41
N ALA A 132 0.78 -20.74 12.08
CA ALA A 132 -0.61 -20.97 12.51
C ALA A 132 -1.39 -21.93 11.57
N GLY A 133 -0.74 -22.49 10.54
CA GLY A 133 -1.31 -23.49 9.62
C GLY A 133 -2.05 -22.88 8.43
N TYR A 134 -1.71 -21.66 8.01
CA TYR A 134 -2.18 -21.07 6.77
C TYR A 134 -1.22 -21.38 5.62
N HIS A 135 -1.74 -21.63 4.43
CA HIS A 135 -0.98 -21.45 3.21
C HIS A 135 -0.77 -19.97 2.94
N THR A 136 0.46 -19.59 2.60
CA THR A 136 0.82 -18.18 2.49
C THR A 136 1.33 -17.85 1.10
N ASN A 137 0.60 -17.01 0.39
CA ASN A 137 0.80 -16.69 -1.02
C ASN A 137 1.07 -15.19 -1.22
N MET A 138 1.92 -14.86 -2.19
CA MET A 138 2.16 -13.47 -2.57
C MET A 138 2.28 -13.33 -4.09
N THR A 139 1.63 -12.29 -4.63
CA THR A 139 1.78 -11.89 -6.04
C THR A 139 1.95 -10.38 -6.16
N GLY A 140 2.87 -9.94 -7.05
CA GLY A 140 3.06 -8.53 -7.40
C GLY A 140 4.24 -7.85 -6.72
N LYS A 141 4.10 -6.56 -6.41
CA LYS A 141 5.18 -5.70 -5.92
C LYS A 141 5.58 -6.02 -4.48
N TRP A 142 6.87 -6.29 -4.27
CA TRP A 142 7.46 -6.54 -2.94
C TRP A 142 8.04 -5.28 -2.29
N HIS A 143 9.04 -4.68 -2.89
CA HIS A 143 9.71 -3.43 -2.51
C HIS A 143 10.31 -3.40 -1.08
N LEU A 144 10.72 -4.55 -0.54
CA LEU A 144 11.28 -4.69 0.81
C LEU A 144 12.67 -5.38 0.85
N GLY A 145 13.32 -5.49 -0.31
CA GLY A 145 14.64 -6.08 -0.48
C GLY A 145 14.62 -7.40 -1.28
N TYR A 146 15.68 -7.63 -2.07
CA TYR A 146 15.83 -8.81 -2.92
C TYR A 146 17.29 -9.19 -3.20
N GLU A 147 18.24 -8.26 -3.07
CA GLU A 147 19.67 -8.48 -3.38
C GLU A 147 20.28 -9.54 -2.44
N ASP A 148 19.83 -9.57 -1.19
CA ASP A 148 20.04 -10.67 -0.25
C ASP A 148 18.82 -11.61 -0.36
N PRO A 149 18.99 -12.90 -0.75
CA PRO A 149 17.89 -13.86 -0.86
C PRO A 149 17.06 -13.99 0.43
N SER A 150 17.66 -13.77 1.61
CA SER A 150 16.95 -13.84 2.89
C SER A 150 15.88 -12.75 3.05
N LEU A 151 15.91 -11.70 2.23
CA LEU A 151 14.94 -10.61 2.20
C LEU A 151 13.78 -10.88 1.23
N MET A 152 13.92 -11.86 0.33
CA MET A 152 12.85 -12.21 -0.60
C MET A 152 11.63 -12.78 0.15
N PRO A 153 10.39 -12.57 -0.33
CA PRO A 153 9.18 -12.98 0.39
C PRO A 153 9.11 -14.48 0.67
N ILE A 154 9.65 -15.33 -0.22
CA ILE A 154 9.73 -16.78 -0.03
C ILE A 154 10.54 -17.15 1.25
N ASN A 155 11.51 -16.33 1.64
CA ASN A 155 12.30 -16.50 2.86
C ASN A 155 11.76 -15.68 4.04
N ARG A 156 10.72 -14.88 3.81
CA ARG A 156 10.05 -14.06 4.82
C ARG A 156 8.67 -14.61 5.22
N GLY A 157 8.39 -15.87 4.89
CA GLY A 157 7.24 -16.62 5.39
C GLY A 157 6.18 -16.97 4.36
N PHE A 158 6.25 -16.45 3.16
CA PHE A 158 5.39 -16.89 2.06
C PHE A 158 5.85 -18.25 1.52
N GLU A 159 4.91 -19.11 1.15
CA GLU A 159 5.17 -20.45 0.59
C GLU A 159 5.22 -20.44 -0.93
N GLN A 160 4.38 -19.61 -1.55
CA GLN A 160 4.37 -19.38 -2.98
C GLN A 160 4.46 -17.90 -3.27
N THR A 161 5.35 -17.52 -4.16
CA THR A 161 5.59 -16.10 -4.48
C THR A 161 5.78 -15.88 -5.96
N VAL A 162 5.14 -14.84 -6.48
CA VAL A 162 5.48 -14.24 -7.79
C VAL A 162 5.67 -12.76 -7.56
N MET A 163 6.92 -12.27 -7.59
CA MET A 163 7.18 -10.92 -7.11
C MET A 163 8.03 -10.08 -8.05
N MET A 164 7.73 -8.77 -8.07
CA MET A 164 8.53 -7.70 -8.63
C MET A 164 9.20 -6.94 -7.47
N PRO A 165 10.54 -6.82 -7.42
CA PRO A 165 11.24 -6.34 -6.23
C PRO A 165 11.32 -4.82 -6.09
N PHE A 166 11.08 -4.06 -7.15
CA PHE A 166 11.37 -2.63 -7.27
C PHE A 166 10.21 -1.72 -6.83
N SER A 167 10.47 -0.41 -6.87
CA SER A 167 9.44 0.62 -6.62
C SER A 167 8.32 0.61 -7.65
N GLY A 168 8.57 0.15 -8.86
CA GLY A 168 7.62 0.00 -9.95
C GLY A 168 8.26 -0.72 -11.13
N GLY A 169 7.47 -0.97 -12.18
CA GLY A 169 7.90 -1.62 -13.40
C GLY A 169 6.99 -1.28 -14.56
N ASP A 170 7.43 -1.57 -15.77
CA ASP A 170 6.59 -1.53 -16.95
C ASP A 170 5.44 -2.56 -16.84
N ASN A 171 4.23 -2.15 -17.22
CA ASN A 171 3.04 -3.01 -17.06
C ASN A 171 2.85 -4.01 -18.20
N TRP A 172 3.64 -3.90 -19.28
CA TRP A 172 3.54 -4.73 -20.48
C TRP A 172 4.77 -5.59 -20.73
N THR A 173 5.92 -5.23 -20.14
CA THR A 173 7.21 -5.85 -20.45
C THR A 173 8.12 -5.89 -19.23
N GLN A 174 9.34 -6.43 -19.40
CA GLN A 174 10.42 -6.32 -18.42
C GLN A 174 11.31 -5.06 -18.65
N GLN A 175 10.83 -4.09 -19.42
CA GLN A 175 11.55 -2.85 -19.66
C GLN A 175 11.68 -2.03 -18.39
N SER A 176 12.84 -1.42 -18.18
CA SER A 176 13.01 -0.53 -17.02
C SER A 176 12.30 0.80 -17.28
N TYR A 177 11.56 1.28 -16.30
CA TYR A 177 10.84 2.56 -16.36
C TYR A 177 11.68 3.74 -15.84
N LEU A 178 12.77 3.47 -15.16
CA LEU A 178 13.73 4.46 -14.66
C LEU A 178 15.17 4.03 -14.99
N PRO A 179 16.09 4.97 -15.15
CA PRO A 179 17.51 4.64 -15.44
C PRO A 179 18.24 3.96 -14.28
N ASN A 180 17.56 3.72 -13.15
CA ASN A 180 18.11 3.06 -11.96
C ASN A 180 18.34 1.56 -12.15
N TYR A 181 17.62 0.94 -13.08
CA TYR A 181 17.61 -0.50 -13.33
C TYR A 181 17.94 -0.79 -14.80
N GLN A 182 18.50 -1.95 -15.08
CA GLN A 182 18.72 -2.42 -16.46
C GLN A 182 17.46 -3.00 -17.07
N LYS A 183 16.70 -3.76 -16.26
CA LYS A 183 15.39 -4.31 -16.60
C LYS A 183 14.53 -4.45 -15.34
N THR A 184 13.23 -4.58 -15.52
CA THR A 184 12.30 -4.95 -14.44
C THR A 184 12.39 -6.45 -14.21
N LEU A 185 12.88 -6.84 -13.02
CA LEU A 185 13.00 -8.24 -12.64
C LEU A 185 11.67 -8.77 -12.11
N TRP A 186 11.42 -10.05 -12.39
CA TRP A 186 10.34 -10.80 -11.77
C TRP A 186 10.89 -12.14 -11.28
N PHE A 187 10.40 -12.61 -10.14
CA PHE A 187 10.81 -13.86 -9.52
C PHE A 187 9.59 -14.70 -9.19
N GLU A 188 9.66 -16.01 -9.47
CA GLU A 188 8.70 -16.99 -8.98
C GLU A 188 9.44 -17.92 -8.00
N ASN A 189 8.96 -17.99 -6.75
CA ASN A 189 9.56 -18.79 -5.68
C ASN A 189 11.09 -18.59 -5.51
N GLY A 190 11.53 -17.33 -5.64
CA GLY A 190 12.93 -16.95 -5.50
C GLY A 190 13.80 -17.15 -6.74
N GLN A 191 13.26 -17.66 -7.83
CA GLN A 191 13.96 -17.82 -9.11
C GLN A 191 13.51 -16.73 -10.09
N GLU A 192 14.46 -16.11 -10.79
CA GLU A 192 14.15 -15.12 -11.82
C GLU A 192 13.39 -15.79 -12.97
N ILE A 193 12.33 -15.13 -13.45
CA ILE A 193 11.51 -15.59 -14.56
C ILE A 193 11.48 -14.59 -15.72
N THR A 194 11.23 -15.09 -16.91
CA THR A 194 10.85 -14.30 -18.07
C THR A 194 9.34 -14.19 -18.13
N LEU A 195 8.83 -13.00 -18.36
CA LEU A 195 7.39 -12.77 -18.50
C LEU A 195 6.86 -13.29 -19.84
N PRO A 196 5.58 -13.70 -19.92
CA PRO A 196 4.95 -14.10 -21.17
C PRO A 196 4.83 -12.92 -22.14
N GLU A 197 4.66 -13.19 -23.44
CA GLU A 197 4.57 -12.14 -24.47
C GLU A 197 3.30 -11.30 -24.36
N ASP A 198 2.21 -11.88 -23.87
CA ASP A 198 0.91 -11.27 -23.61
C ASP A 198 0.79 -10.66 -22.21
N PHE A 199 1.89 -10.48 -21.51
CA PHE A 199 1.91 -9.97 -20.14
C PHE A 199 1.23 -8.59 -20.03
N TYR A 200 0.28 -8.50 -19.08
CA TYR A 200 -0.21 -7.28 -18.48
C TYR A 200 -0.23 -7.43 -16.96
N SER A 201 0.37 -6.50 -16.22
CA SER A 201 0.71 -6.70 -14.80
C SER A 201 -0.49 -7.06 -13.92
N SER A 202 -1.62 -6.35 -14.05
CA SER A 202 -2.82 -6.58 -13.21
C SER A 202 -3.45 -7.94 -13.50
N GLU A 203 -3.50 -8.37 -14.76
CA GLU A 203 -3.96 -9.69 -15.16
C GLU A 203 -3.06 -10.78 -14.59
N PHE A 204 -1.76 -10.65 -14.85
CA PHE A 204 -0.76 -11.65 -14.43
C PHE A 204 -0.72 -11.85 -12.91
N ILE A 205 -0.83 -10.76 -12.13
CA ILE A 205 -0.87 -10.82 -10.66
C ILE A 205 -2.07 -11.64 -10.19
N VAL A 206 -3.24 -11.44 -10.78
CA VAL A 206 -4.47 -12.16 -10.41
C VAL A 206 -4.42 -13.61 -10.88
N ASP A 207 -3.96 -13.89 -12.09
CA ASP A 207 -3.82 -15.24 -12.61
C ASP A 207 -2.89 -16.09 -11.72
N LYS A 208 -1.78 -15.51 -11.31
CA LYS A 208 -0.84 -16.16 -10.39
C LYS A 208 -1.44 -16.35 -9.00
N ALA A 209 -2.24 -15.41 -8.49
CA ALA A 209 -2.93 -15.56 -7.21
C ALA A 209 -3.97 -16.69 -7.25
N ILE A 210 -4.80 -16.74 -8.29
CA ILE A 210 -5.76 -17.82 -8.51
C ILE A 210 -5.04 -19.18 -8.58
N LYS A 211 -3.95 -19.27 -9.36
CA LYS A 211 -3.17 -20.49 -9.45
C LYS A 211 -2.56 -20.91 -8.11
N GLN A 212 -2.07 -19.97 -7.31
CA GLN A 212 -1.51 -20.26 -5.98
C GLN A 212 -2.59 -20.79 -5.02
N ILE A 213 -3.81 -20.26 -5.05
CA ILE A 213 -4.95 -20.75 -4.27
C ILE A 213 -5.33 -22.15 -4.74
N GLU A 214 -5.43 -22.38 -6.05
CA GLU A 214 -5.79 -23.68 -6.62
C GLU A 214 -4.79 -24.79 -6.27
N ASN A 215 -3.51 -24.49 -6.15
CA ASN A 215 -2.46 -25.45 -5.79
C ASN A 215 -2.67 -26.07 -4.40
N HIS A 216 -3.40 -25.43 -3.50
CA HIS A 216 -3.67 -25.88 -2.13
C HIS A 216 -5.11 -26.31 -1.89
N ARG A 217 -5.95 -26.30 -2.93
CA ARG A 217 -7.39 -26.60 -2.83
C ARG A 217 -7.72 -28.01 -2.33
N SER A 218 -6.77 -28.93 -2.43
CA SER A 218 -6.98 -30.35 -2.04
C SER A 218 -6.92 -30.59 -0.54
N ASP A 219 -6.47 -29.63 0.25
CA ASP A 219 -6.44 -29.70 1.71
C ASP A 219 -7.42 -28.66 2.33
N GLU A 220 -7.77 -28.86 3.58
CA GLU A 220 -8.73 -28.02 4.30
C GLU A 220 -8.08 -26.85 5.04
N GLN A 221 -6.79 -26.53 4.72
CA GLN A 221 -6.10 -25.42 5.39
C GLN A 221 -6.50 -24.09 4.78
N PRO A 222 -6.73 -23.05 5.62
CA PRO A 222 -7.03 -21.71 5.13
C PRO A 222 -5.80 -21.11 4.45
N PHE A 223 -6.02 -20.12 3.59
CA PHE A 223 -4.93 -19.40 2.94
C PHE A 223 -4.89 -17.91 3.33
N PHE A 224 -3.71 -17.36 3.29
CA PHE A 224 -3.41 -15.93 3.30
C PHE A 224 -2.80 -15.55 1.95
N SER A 225 -3.45 -14.66 1.19
CA SER A 225 -2.95 -14.17 -0.09
C SER A 225 -2.73 -12.65 -0.02
N TYR A 226 -1.51 -12.23 -0.35
CA TYR A 226 -1.13 -10.82 -0.48
C TYR A 226 -0.95 -10.47 -1.95
N LEU A 227 -1.95 -9.78 -2.51
CA LEU A 227 -1.95 -9.28 -3.89
C LEU A 227 -1.52 -7.81 -3.88
N ALA A 228 -0.32 -7.54 -4.34
CA ALA A 228 0.25 -6.22 -4.39
C ALA A 228 0.38 -5.74 -5.84
N PHE A 229 -0.65 -5.03 -6.31
CA PHE A 229 -0.68 -4.49 -7.67
C PHE A 229 0.45 -3.49 -7.92
N GLN A 230 0.84 -3.32 -9.19
CA GLN A 230 1.59 -2.17 -9.66
C GLN A 230 0.65 -1.00 -10.06
N ALA A 231 -0.61 -1.29 -10.32
CA ALA A 231 -1.62 -0.29 -10.60
C ALA A 231 -1.90 0.54 -9.33
N VAL A 232 -1.84 1.86 -9.41
CA VAL A 232 -1.76 2.71 -10.61
C VAL A 232 -0.45 3.52 -10.68
N HIS A 233 0.65 2.95 -10.17
CA HIS A 233 1.99 3.56 -10.18
C HIS A 233 2.46 3.80 -11.64
N PHE A 234 3.24 4.87 -11.86
CA PHE A 234 3.82 5.13 -13.17
C PHE A 234 4.92 4.10 -13.55
N PRO A 235 5.13 3.80 -14.84
CA PRO A 235 4.40 4.34 -15.99
C PRO A 235 2.94 3.91 -15.97
N VAL A 236 2.04 4.89 -16.08
CA VAL A 236 0.60 4.65 -16.08
C VAL A 236 0.21 4.06 -17.44
N GLN A 237 -0.19 2.80 -17.44
CA GLN A 237 -0.44 2.01 -18.66
C GLN A 237 -1.67 1.14 -18.47
N ALA A 238 -2.51 1.05 -19.49
CA ALA A 238 -3.74 0.26 -19.47
C ALA A 238 -4.04 -0.29 -20.87
N PRO A 239 -4.74 -1.43 -20.97
CA PRO A 239 -5.29 -1.89 -22.23
C PRO A 239 -6.23 -0.83 -22.86
N ARG A 240 -6.17 -0.72 -24.19
CA ARG A 240 -6.87 0.33 -24.95
C ARG A 240 -8.37 0.37 -24.64
N GLU A 241 -9.01 -0.78 -24.53
CA GLU A 241 -10.45 -0.92 -24.26
C GLU A 241 -10.89 -0.30 -22.94
N TYR A 242 -10.01 -0.25 -21.92
CA TYR A 242 -10.30 0.45 -20.67
C TYR A 242 -10.08 1.94 -20.80
N THR A 243 -9.02 2.37 -21.47
CA THR A 243 -8.73 3.79 -21.71
C THR A 243 -9.83 4.48 -22.51
N GLU A 244 -10.34 3.82 -23.57
CA GLU A 244 -11.36 4.37 -24.48
C GLU A 244 -12.66 4.75 -23.77
N LYS A 245 -13.01 4.08 -22.67
CA LYS A 245 -14.19 4.42 -21.85
C LYS A 245 -14.13 5.85 -21.30
N TYR A 246 -12.93 6.42 -21.11
CA TYR A 246 -12.71 7.68 -20.39
C TYR A 246 -12.18 8.83 -21.25
N LEU A 247 -12.01 8.67 -22.57
CA LEU A 247 -11.42 9.68 -23.46
C LEU A 247 -12.13 11.05 -23.39
N ASN A 248 -13.43 11.08 -23.11
CA ASN A 248 -14.24 12.30 -23.05
C ASN A 248 -14.47 12.80 -21.61
N THR A 249 -13.96 12.12 -20.59
CA THR A 249 -14.31 12.37 -19.20
C THR A 249 -13.55 13.57 -18.60
N TYR A 250 -12.30 13.79 -19.04
CA TYR A 250 -11.36 14.71 -18.38
C TYR A 250 -11.10 16.01 -19.15
N GLN A 251 -11.88 16.33 -20.15
CA GLN A 251 -11.72 17.51 -21.01
C GLN A 251 -11.90 18.84 -20.25
N SER A 252 -12.64 18.84 -19.13
CA SER A 252 -12.82 20.00 -18.25
C SER A 252 -11.64 20.22 -17.29
N GLY A 253 -10.65 19.33 -17.30
CA GLY A 253 -9.41 19.43 -16.55
C GLY A 253 -9.50 19.06 -15.08
N TRP A 254 -8.36 19.17 -14.43
CA TRP A 254 -8.13 18.71 -13.05
C TRP A 254 -8.89 19.49 -11.99
N SER A 255 -9.10 20.81 -12.15
CA SER A 255 -9.84 21.60 -11.18
C SER A 255 -11.34 21.24 -11.15
N ALA A 256 -11.94 21.01 -12.32
CA ALA A 256 -13.32 20.54 -12.44
C ALA A 256 -13.47 19.12 -11.90
N LEU A 257 -12.52 18.23 -12.21
CA LEU A 257 -12.49 16.87 -11.68
C LEU A 257 -12.37 16.88 -10.15
N ARG A 258 -11.44 17.67 -9.57
CA ARG A 258 -11.27 17.80 -8.14
C ARG A 258 -12.56 18.25 -7.45
N ALA A 259 -13.23 19.28 -7.98
CA ALA A 259 -14.51 19.77 -7.44
C ALA A 259 -15.63 18.74 -7.52
N LYS A 260 -15.72 17.98 -8.63
CA LYS A 260 -16.70 16.90 -8.78
C LYS A 260 -16.49 15.78 -7.75
N ARG A 261 -15.27 15.32 -7.60
CA ARG A 261 -14.91 14.26 -6.63
C ARG A 261 -15.09 14.73 -5.19
N GLU A 262 -14.77 15.99 -4.90
CA GLU A 262 -15.05 16.61 -3.63
C GLU A 262 -16.52 16.50 -3.25
N GLN A 263 -17.40 16.93 -4.15
CA GLN A 263 -18.84 16.88 -3.90
C GLN A 263 -19.31 15.44 -3.68
N ALA A 264 -18.82 14.49 -4.49
CA ALA A 264 -19.16 13.08 -4.35
C ALA A 264 -18.70 12.49 -2.99
N VAL A 265 -17.48 12.84 -2.53
CA VAL A 265 -16.98 12.41 -1.21
C VAL A 265 -17.83 12.97 -0.06
N LYS A 266 -18.31 14.22 -0.20
CA LYS A 266 -19.25 14.86 0.76
C LYS A 266 -20.62 14.17 0.74
N ASP A 267 -21.17 13.92 -0.45
CA ASP A 267 -22.49 13.28 -0.62
C ASP A 267 -22.51 11.84 -0.08
N LEU A 268 -21.39 11.14 -0.17
CA LEU A 268 -21.20 9.81 0.43
C LEU A 268 -21.04 9.87 1.96
N GLY A 269 -20.85 11.04 2.58
CA GLY A 269 -20.64 11.18 4.02
C GLY A 269 -19.24 10.74 4.48
N LEU A 270 -18.28 10.60 3.59
CA LEU A 270 -16.88 10.25 3.93
C LEU A 270 -16.15 11.40 4.64
N ILE A 271 -16.58 12.65 4.38
CA ILE A 271 -16.19 13.87 5.10
C ILE A 271 -17.43 14.73 5.36
N ARG A 272 -17.30 15.73 6.20
CA ARG A 272 -18.39 16.70 6.47
C ARG A 272 -18.77 17.46 5.20
N SER A 273 -20.05 17.73 5.02
CA SER A 273 -20.59 18.47 3.86
C SER A 273 -20.07 19.91 3.78
N ASP A 274 -19.77 20.53 4.93
CA ASP A 274 -19.28 21.90 5.07
C ASP A 274 -17.73 21.99 5.15
N ALA A 275 -17.02 20.90 4.95
CA ALA A 275 -15.55 20.89 4.99
C ALA A 275 -14.96 21.84 3.94
N PRO A 276 -14.03 22.71 4.32
CA PRO A 276 -13.36 23.60 3.37
C PRO A 276 -12.38 22.80 2.48
N ILE A 277 -12.10 23.35 1.30
CA ILE A 277 -11.27 22.68 0.31
C ILE A 277 -10.15 23.56 -0.18
N LYS A 278 -8.97 22.95 -0.29
CA LYS A 278 -7.75 23.61 -0.71
C LYS A 278 -7.46 23.38 -2.17
N THR A 279 -7.21 24.44 -2.91
CA THR A 279 -6.48 24.33 -4.17
C THR A 279 -4.99 24.19 -3.85
N MET A 280 -4.37 23.14 -4.37
CA MET A 280 -2.93 22.94 -4.21
C MET A 280 -2.16 23.97 -5.04
N ASN A 281 -1.14 24.59 -4.44
CA ASN A 281 -0.27 25.57 -5.11
C ASN A 281 0.58 24.97 -6.26
N THR A 282 0.63 23.63 -6.35
CA THR A 282 1.25 22.89 -7.45
C THR A 282 0.29 22.62 -8.61
N THR A 283 -0.99 22.98 -8.49
CA THR A 283 -1.98 22.82 -9.55
C THR A 283 -1.80 23.92 -10.59
N LEU A 284 -1.56 23.53 -11.83
CA LEU A 284 -1.41 24.45 -12.95
C LEU A 284 -2.77 25.06 -13.35
N ASP A 285 -2.72 26.20 -14.03
CA ASP A 285 -3.91 26.79 -14.63
C ASP A 285 -4.30 26.01 -15.90
N TRP A 286 -5.42 25.31 -15.84
CA TRP A 286 -5.95 24.55 -16.98
C TRP A 286 -6.32 25.45 -18.17
N GLU A 287 -6.89 26.62 -17.90
CA GLU A 287 -7.35 27.51 -18.97
C GLU A 287 -6.20 28.17 -19.73
N GLY A 288 -5.04 28.30 -19.09
CA GLY A 288 -3.81 28.77 -19.73
C GLY A 288 -3.15 27.78 -20.69
N LEU A 289 -3.59 26.51 -20.72
CA LEU A 289 -3.04 25.48 -21.60
C LEU A 289 -3.56 25.63 -23.04
N SER A 290 -2.72 25.28 -24.02
CA SER A 290 -3.13 25.08 -25.41
C SER A 290 -4.13 23.93 -25.56
N ALA A 291 -4.86 23.90 -26.68
CA ALA A 291 -5.79 22.79 -26.97
C ALA A 291 -5.06 21.43 -27.03
N GLU A 292 -3.85 21.41 -27.52
CA GLU A 292 -3.01 20.23 -27.63
C GLU A 292 -2.56 19.72 -26.26
N GLU A 293 -2.13 20.61 -25.38
CA GLU A 293 -1.78 20.28 -23.98
C GLU A 293 -3.01 19.81 -23.19
N LYS A 294 -4.18 20.45 -23.35
CA LYS A 294 -5.45 20.00 -22.75
C LYS A 294 -5.80 18.59 -23.21
N HIS A 295 -5.70 18.33 -24.52
CA HIS A 295 -5.97 17.00 -25.09
C HIS A 295 -5.01 15.94 -24.55
N PHE A 296 -3.72 16.23 -24.54
CA PHE A 296 -2.69 15.32 -23.99
C PHE A 296 -2.93 15.02 -22.51
N ASN A 297 -3.16 16.03 -21.68
CA ASN A 297 -3.41 15.83 -20.24
C ASN A 297 -4.74 15.10 -19.98
N SER A 298 -5.80 15.36 -20.78
CA SER A 298 -7.05 14.62 -20.67
C SER A 298 -6.84 13.13 -20.96
N LYS A 299 -6.05 12.79 -21.98
CA LYS A 299 -5.74 11.40 -22.32
C LYS A 299 -4.86 10.74 -21.25
N ARG A 300 -3.89 11.46 -20.65
CA ARG A 300 -3.10 10.96 -19.53
C ARG A 300 -4.00 10.45 -18.39
N MET A 301 -5.00 11.24 -18.02
CA MET A 301 -5.95 10.86 -16.96
C MET A 301 -6.91 9.76 -17.41
N ALA A 302 -7.28 9.70 -18.69
CA ALA A 302 -8.09 8.61 -19.23
C ALA A 302 -7.36 7.26 -19.14
N VAL A 303 -6.05 7.24 -19.42
CA VAL A 303 -5.21 6.04 -19.22
C VAL A 303 -5.15 5.63 -17.74
N TYR A 304 -5.01 6.61 -16.85
CA TYR A 304 -5.03 6.34 -15.39
C TYR A 304 -6.36 5.71 -14.96
N ALA A 305 -7.48 6.27 -15.40
CA ALA A 305 -8.80 5.72 -15.13
C ALA A 305 -8.96 4.30 -15.70
N GLY A 306 -8.47 4.08 -16.93
CA GLY A 306 -8.45 2.76 -17.54
C GLY A 306 -7.61 1.75 -16.76
N MET A 307 -6.50 2.18 -16.12
CA MET A 307 -5.67 1.32 -15.29
C MET A 307 -6.38 0.93 -13.97
N VAL A 308 -7.14 1.86 -13.36
CA VAL A 308 -7.99 1.57 -12.18
C VAL A 308 -9.11 0.60 -12.54
N ASP A 309 -9.83 0.85 -13.67
CA ASP A 309 -10.92 0.00 -14.17
C ASP A 309 -10.42 -1.42 -14.49
N ALA A 310 -9.26 -1.55 -15.14
CA ALA A 310 -8.63 -2.85 -15.42
C ALA A 310 -8.25 -3.58 -14.13
N MET A 311 -7.72 -2.88 -13.13
CA MET A 311 -7.42 -3.47 -11.81
C MET A 311 -8.69 -4.01 -11.16
N ASP A 312 -9.77 -3.24 -11.13
CA ASP A 312 -11.06 -3.68 -10.58
C ASP A 312 -11.64 -4.89 -11.32
N PHE A 313 -11.56 -4.89 -12.67
CA PHE A 313 -11.99 -6.03 -13.47
C PHE A 313 -11.25 -7.32 -13.07
N HIS A 314 -9.93 -7.26 -12.91
CA HIS A 314 -9.16 -8.44 -12.52
C HIS A 314 -9.41 -8.84 -11.05
N ILE A 315 -9.67 -7.90 -10.13
CA ILE A 315 -10.16 -8.20 -8.78
C ILE A 315 -11.50 -8.97 -8.87
N GLY A 316 -12.39 -8.58 -9.77
CA GLY A 316 -13.64 -9.28 -10.04
C GLY A 316 -13.42 -10.74 -10.45
N ARG A 317 -12.42 -11.02 -11.31
CA ARG A 317 -12.06 -12.40 -11.69
C ARG A 317 -11.64 -13.26 -10.48
N LEU A 318 -10.91 -12.68 -9.54
CA LEU A 318 -10.57 -13.37 -8.29
C LEU A 318 -11.82 -13.65 -7.43
N ILE A 319 -12.71 -12.66 -7.29
CA ILE A 319 -13.97 -12.80 -6.53
C ILE A 319 -14.83 -13.91 -7.15
N GLU A 320 -15.01 -13.91 -8.47
CA GLU A 320 -15.78 -14.94 -9.18
C GLU A 320 -15.13 -16.35 -9.05
N TYR A 321 -13.81 -16.42 -9.08
CA TYR A 321 -13.11 -17.68 -8.80
C TYR A 321 -13.41 -18.17 -7.37
N LEU A 322 -13.33 -17.32 -6.35
CA LEU A 322 -13.64 -17.68 -4.95
C LEU A 322 -15.09 -18.16 -4.80
N LYS A 323 -16.05 -17.51 -5.48
CA LYS A 323 -17.47 -17.95 -5.53
C LYS A 323 -17.60 -19.31 -6.19
N ALA A 324 -16.91 -19.54 -7.30
CA ALA A 324 -16.96 -20.79 -8.05
C ALA A 324 -16.41 -21.99 -7.25
N ILE A 325 -15.43 -21.77 -6.39
CA ILE A 325 -14.88 -22.81 -5.50
C ILE A 325 -15.57 -22.90 -4.14
N GLY A 326 -16.56 -22.03 -3.85
CA GLY A 326 -17.32 -22.02 -2.59
C GLY A 326 -16.59 -21.40 -1.39
N GLU A 327 -15.50 -20.64 -1.62
CA GLU A 327 -14.69 -20.06 -0.55
C GLU A 327 -14.96 -18.56 -0.30
N TYR A 328 -15.77 -17.92 -1.14
CA TYR A 328 -16.02 -16.47 -1.02
C TYR A 328 -16.60 -16.09 0.35
N ASP A 329 -17.62 -16.80 0.81
CA ASP A 329 -18.30 -16.53 2.08
C ASP A 329 -17.41 -16.83 3.32
N ASN A 330 -16.34 -17.62 3.14
CA ASN A 330 -15.34 -17.90 4.18
C ASN A 330 -14.06 -17.09 4.00
N THR A 331 -14.08 -16.01 3.23
CA THR A 331 -12.90 -15.20 2.94
C THR A 331 -13.07 -13.77 3.46
N VAL A 332 -12.11 -13.31 4.26
CA VAL A 332 -11.96 -11.88 4.62
C VAL A 332 -11.13 -11.21 3.53
N ILE A 333 -11.69 -10.18 2.90
CA ILE A 333 -11.02 -9.39 1.88
C ILE A 333 -10.76 -7.98 2.40
N ILE A 334 -9.51 -7.54 2.37
CA ILE A 334 -9.06 -6.21 2.74
C ILE A 334 -8.50 -5.54 1.48
N PHE A 335 -9.12 -4.45 1.03
CA PHE A 335 -8.64 -3.62 -0.07
C PHE A 335 -8.13 -2.29 0.46
N THR A 336 -6.95 -1.84 0.02
CA THR A 336 -6.41 -0.50 0.32
C THR A 336 -5.33 -0.09 -0.68
N SER A 337 -4.79 1.13 -0.53
CA SER A 337 -3.60 1.64 -1.22
C SER A 337 -2.41 1.75 -0.27
N ASP A 338 -1.20 1.75 -0.81
CA ASP A 338 0.02 1.92 0.01
C ASP A 338 0.36 3.39 0.32
N ASN A 339 -0.09 4.33 -0.48
CA ASN A 339 -0.02 5.78 -0.24
C ASN A 339 -0.97 6.51 -1.19
N GLY A 340 -1.08 7.84 -1.03
CA GLY A 340 -1.80 8.70 -1.97
C GLY A 340 -1.14 8.79 -3.34
N PRO A 341 -1.77 9.50 -4.31
CA PRO A 341 -1.37 9.48 -5.71
C PRO A 341 0.01 10.11 -5.95
N GLU A 342 0.71 9.64 -6.96
CA GLU A 342 2.05 10.09 -7.37
C GLU A 342 1.99 11.42 -8.13
N PRO A 343 2.62 12.50 -7.62
CA PRO A 343 2.62 13.80 -8.27
C PRO A 343 3.75 13.99 -9.28
N ASN A 344 4.80 13.16 -9.22
CA ASN A 344 6.02 13.39 -9.98
C ASN A 344 5.81 13.08 -11.46
N ASP A 345 6.34 13.97 -12.28
CA ASP A 345 6.56 13.75 -13.69
C ASP A 345 8.07 13.90 -13.94
N PRO A 346 8.80 12.82 -14.24
CA PRO A 346 10.25 12.90 -14.44
C PRO A 346 10.67 13.90 -15.54
N ALA A 347 9.79 14.17 -16.51
CA ALA A 347 10.05 15.16 -17.56
C ALA A 347 10.06 16.60 -17.01
N THR A 348 9.33 16.87 -15.93
CA THR A 348 9.36 18.19 -15.27
C THR A 348 10.48 18.32 -14.24
N ILE A 349 10.94 17.19 -13.69
CA ILE A 349 12.04 17.15 -12.71
C ILE A 349 13.41 17.31 -13.40
N SER A 350 13.57 16.75 -14.59
CA SER A 350 14.82 16.72 -15.33
C SER A 350 14.61 17.03 -16.81
N ALA A 351 15.18 18.15 -17.28
CA ALA A 351 15.10 18.55 -18.68
C ALA A 351 15.70 17.53 -19.66
N ILE A 352 16.56 16.62 -19.19
CA ILE A 352 17.14 15.56 -20.03
C ILE A 352 16.33 14.26 -19.99
N PHE A 353 15.32 14.15 -19.13
CA PHE A 353 14.55 12.91 -19.00
C PHE A 353 13.81 12.51 -20.28
N PRO A 354 13.24 13.42 -21.09
CA PRO A 354 12.63 13.03 -22.36
C PRO A 354 13.62 12.28 -23.27
N MET A 355 14.87 12.74 -23.37
CA MET A 355 15.92 12.05 -24.11
C MET A 355 16.28 10.69 -23.49
N ILE A 356 16.37 10.61 -22.14
CA ILE A 356 16.62 9.35 -21.43
C ILE A 356 15.47 8.38 -21.70
N ARG A 357 14.23 8.82 -21.59
CA ARG A 357 13.03 8.01 -21.84
C ARG A 357 13.05 7.41 -23.24
N GLU A 358 13.31 8.22 -24.26
CA GLU A 358 13.25 7.79 -25.66
C GLU A 358 14.48 6.94 -26.04
N HIS A 359 15.70 7.42 -25.78
CA HIS A 359 16.92 6.80 -26.32
C HIS A 359 17.54 5.75 -25.40
N MET A 360 17.32 5.84 -24.08
CA MET A 360 17.91 4.88 -23.13
C MET A 360 16.90 3.85 -22.63
N LEU A 361 15.66 4.26 -22.40
CA LEU A 361 14.62 3.40 -21.88
C LEU A 361 13.70 2.85 -22.98
N GLY A 362 13.70 3.44 -24.19
CA GLY A 362 12.96 2.93 -25.35
C GLY A 362 11.45 3.18 -25.29
N TYR A 363 11.02 4.21 -24.55
CA TYR A 363 9.61 4.61 -24.49
C TYR A 363 9.32 5.78 -25.43
N ASN A 364 8.14 5.77 -26.01
CA ASN A 364 7.57 6.91 -26.73
C ASN A 364 6.58 7.69 -25.83
N ASN A 365 6.15 8.82 -26.34
CA ASN A 365 5.11 9.66 -25.74
C ASN A 365 4.04 10.04 -26.78
N ASP A 366 3.83 9.15 -27.76
CA ASP A 366 2.83 9.33 -28.80
C ASP A 366 1.43 9.27 -28.17
N ILE A 367 0.65 10.32 -28.43
CA ILE A 367 -0.70 10.45 -27.87
C ILE A 367 -1.62 9.34 -28.36
N GLU A 368 -1.44 8.82 -29.58
CA GLU A 368 -2.32 7.77 -30.14
C GLU A 368 -2.15 6.44 -29.39
N THR A 369 -0.94 6.14 -28.93
CA THR A 369 -0.60 4.89 -28.24
C THR A 369 -0.35 5.08 -26.76
N LEU A 370 -0.68 6.26 -26.21
CA LEU A 370 -0.45 6.55 -24.80
C LEU A 370 -1.24 5.57 -23.90
N GLY A 371 -0.53 4.91 -22.99
CA GLY A 371 -1.05 3.86 -22.12
C GLY A 371 -0.74 2.44 -22.60
N GLU A 372 -0.43 2.26 -23.89
CA GLU A 372 -0.11 0.96 -24.45
C GLU A 372 1.37 0.60 -24.29
N ARG A 373 1.75 -0.57 -24.77
CA ARG A 373 3.13 -1.06 -24.76
C ARG A 373 4.10 -0.02 -25.33
N TYR A 374 5.21 0.20 -24.64
CA TYR A 374 6.26 1.18 -24.98
C TYR A 374 5.85 2.64 -24.84
N SER A 375 4.71 2.98 -24.25
CA SER A 375 4.39 4.35 -23.87
C SER A 375 4.80 4.66 -22.43
N TYR A 376 5.13 5.92 -22.17
CA TYR A 376 5.44 6.40 -20.82
C TYR A 376 4.47 7.50 -20.42
N ASN A 377 3.68 7.23 -19.41
CA ASN A 377 2.68 8.15 -18.90
C ASN A 377 2.80 8.36 -17.39
N THR A 378 2.48 9.58 -16.95
CA THR A 378 2.29 9.98 -15.55
C THR A 378 1.08 10.90 -15.49
N ILE A 379 0.48 11.11 -14.33
CA ILE A 379 -0.64 12.07 -14.21
C ILE A 379 -0.18 13.48 -13.79
N GLY A 380 1.02 13.59 -13.23
CA GLY A 380 1.57 14.85 -12.74
C GLY A 380 0.82 15.43 -11.54
N ALA A 381 1.36 16.50 -10.93
CA ALA A 381 0.86 17.06 -9.68
C ALA A 381 -0.59 17.58 -9.76
N SER A 382 -1.00 18.09 -10.92
CA SER A 382 -2.35 18.66 -11.09
C SER A 382 -3.44 17.59 -11.03
N PHE A 383 -3.32 16.48 -11.76
CA PHE A 383 -4.25 15.36 -11.66
C PHE A 383 -4.05 14.54 -10.37
N ALA A 384 -2.84 14.43 -9.84
CA ALA A 384 -2.63 13.84 -8.51
C ALA A 384 -3.41 14.60 -7.41
N SER A 385 -3.49 15.93 -7.52
CA SER A 385 -4.34 16.76 -6.65
C SER A 385 -5.83 16.39 -6.79
N ALA A 386 -6.31 16.08 -8.01
CA ALA A 386 -7.69 15.64 -8.22
C ALA A 386 -7.91 14.21 -7.70
N ALA A 387 -6.96 13.31 -7.87
CA ALA A 387 -6.99 11.94 -7.36
C ALA A 387 -7.03 11.89 -5.81
N ALA A 388 -6.32 12.81 -5.14
CA ALA A 388 -6.36 12.95 -3.69
C ALA A 388 -7.60 13.70 -3.16
N SER A 389 -8.48 14.21 -4.04
CA SER A 389 -9.62 15.06 -3.63
C SER A 389 -10.47 14.40 -2.52
N PRO A 390 -10.92 15.17 -1.53
CA PRO A 390 -10.76 16.61 -1.28
C PRO A 390 -9.52 16.96 -0.47
N LEU A 391 -8.65 16.00 -0.18
CA LEU A 391 -7.54 16.10 0.74
C LEU A 391 -6.38 16.96 0.18
N GLY A 392 -5.56 17.49 1.08
CA GLY A 392 -4.39 18.28 0.72
C GLY A 392 -3.15 17.41 0.48
N HIS A 393 -2.30 17.81 -0.48
CA HIS A 393 -1.08 17.09 -0.84
C HIS A 393 -1.32 15.72 -1.50
N TYR A 394 -0.27 14.92 -1.59
CA TYR A 394 -0.17 13.62 -2.28
C TYR A 394 1.11 12.89 -1.81
N LYS A 395 1.45 11.77 -2.42
CA LYS A 395 2.65 10.94 -2.11
C LYS A 395 3.88 11.78 -1.73
N PHE A 396 4.67 11.30 -0.82
CA PHE A 396 5.86 11.90 -0.22
C PHE A 396 5.62 13.11 0.70
N HIS A 397 4.39 13.60 0.80
CA HIS A 397 4.05 14.73 1.68
C HIS A 397 3.26 14.27 2.89
N SER A 398 3.42 15.01 3.99
CA SER A 398 2.75 14.72 5.26
C SER A 398 1.30 15.20 5.33
N GLY A 399 0.75 15.76 4.26
CA GLY A 399 -0.66 16.13 4.17
C GLY A 399 -1.59 14.92 4.07
N GLU A 400 -2.88 15.16 4.32
CA GLU A 400 -3.90 14.10 4.32
C GLU A 400 -3.92 13.31 2.99
N GLY A 401 -3.80 13.99 1.84
CA GLY A 401 -3.84 13.33 0.53
C GLY A 401 -2.63 12.45 0.21
N GLY A 402 -1.53 12.57 0.97
CA GLY A 402 -0.39 11.66 0.86
C GLY A 402 -0.56 10.36 1.64
N MET A 403 -1.36 10.39 2.69
CA MET A 403 -1.41 9.34 3.70
C MET A 403 -2.79 8.72 3.93
N ARG A 404 -3.86 9.48 3.74
CA ARG A 404 -5.23 9.02 3.91
C ARG A 404 -5.71 8.44 2.60
N VAL A 405 -5.97 7.12 2.60
CA VAL A 405 -6.28 6.33 1.41
C VAL A 405 -7.55 5.52 1.63
N PRO A 406 -8.19 4.98 0.56
CA PRO A 406 -9.32 4.09 0.71
C PRO A 406 -8.95 2.82 1.48
N MET A 407 -9.84 2.33 2.34
CA MET A 407 -9.78 0.99 2.91
C MET A 407 -11.17 0.39 3.03
N ILE A 408 -11.32 -0.85 2.54
CA ILE A 408 -12.55 -1.65 2.63
C ILE A 408 -12.17 -2.97 3.29
N ILE A 409 -12.97 -3.40 4.27
CA ILE A 409 -12.88 -4.74 4.88
C ILE A 409 -14.23 -5.42 4.69
N SER A 410 -14.26 -6.58 4.05
CA SER A 410 -15.46 -7.42 3.90
C SER A 410 -15.19 -8.87 4.30
N GLY A 411 -16.24 -9.64 4.53
CA GLY A 411 -16.15 -11.07 4.83
C GLY A 411 -16.77 -11.47 6.19
N PRO A 412 -16.65 -12.74 6.58
CA PRO A 412 -17.43 -13.35 7.67
C PRO A 412 -17.14 -12.80 9.07
N ILE A 413 -16.03 -12.07 9.25
CA ILE A 413 -15.69 -11.45 10.55
C ILE A 413 -16.48 -10.18 10.82
N LEU A 414 -17.02 -9.54 9.78
CA LEU A 414 -17.70 -8.26 9.89
C LEU A 414 -19.08 -8.43 10.52
N ALA A 415 -19.40 -7.63 11.52
CA ALA A 415 -20.74 -7.60 12.10
C ALA A 415 -21.77 -7.14 11.06
N GLU A 416 -22.91 -7.84 10.97
CA GLU A 416 -23.96 -7.60 9.95
C GLU A 416 -24.42 -6.13 9.92
N GLN A 417 -24.57 -5.48 11.08
CA GLN A 417 -24.97 -4.08 11.17
C GLN A 417 -23.94 -3.08 10.65
N LEU A 418 -22.72 -3.52 10.38
CA LEU A 418 -21.64 -2.69 9.82
C LEU A 418 -21.48 -2.85 8.31
N GLN A 419 -22.19 -3.80 7.69
CA GLN A 419 -22.17 -3.98 6.23
C GLN A 419 -22.72 -2.73 5.52
N GLY A 420 -22.00 -2.27 4.50
CA GLY A 420 -22.31 -1.05 3.75
C GLY A 420 -22.07 0.26 4.49
N GLN A 421 -21.65 0.21 5.76
CA GLN A 421 -21.45 1.40 6.59
C GLN A 421 -20.07 2.07 6.36
N ILE A 422 -19.94 3.26 6.93
CA ILE A 422 -18.68 4.01 6.96
C ILE A 422 -18.22 4.13 8.41
N SER A 423 -17.01 3.66 8.69
CA SER A 423 -16.34 3.91 9.95
C SER A 423 -15.54 5.22 9.87
N HIS A 424 -15.80 6.14 10.81
CA HIS A 424 -15.02 7.34 11.02
C HIS A 424 -13.93 7.17 12.08
N SER A 425 -13.73 5.96 12.59
CA SER A 425 -12.61 5.64 13.47
C SER A 425 -11.29 5.79 12.71
N LYS A 426 -10.28 6.33 13.38
CA LYS A 426 -8.92 6.32 12.86
C LYS A 426 -8.41 4.87 12.82
N ALA A 427 -7.68 4.54 11.78
CA ALA A 427 -6.88 3.33 11.67
C ALA A 427 -5.58 3.64 10.93
N PHE A 428 -4.51 2.90 11.23
CA PHE A 428 -3.21 3.09 10.62
C PHE A 428 -2.70 1.76 10.06
N VAL A 429 -1.96 1.79 8.97
CA VAL A 429 -1.58 0.57 8.22
C VAL A 429 -0.94 -0.52 9.08
N LYS A 430 -0.17 -0.16 10.10
CA LYS A 430 0.41 -1.14 11.02
C LYS A 430 -0.62 -1.90 11.87
N ASP A 431 -1.86 -1.43 11.93
CA ASP A 431 -2.96 -2.07 12.65
C ASP A 431 -3.49 -3.30 11.92
N LEU A 432 -3.27 -3.39 10.60
CA LEU A 432 -3.69 -4.56 9.82
C LEU A 432 -2.95 -5.83 10.26
N ALA A 433 -1.69 -5.74 10.65
CA ALA A 433 -0.93 -6.91 11.08
C ALA A 433 -1.52 -7.61 12.34
N PRO A 434 -1.73 -6.94 13.49
CA PRO A 434 -2.38 -7.56 14.64
C PRO A 434 -3.83 -7.97 14.33
N THR A 435 -4.56 -7.20 13.52
CA THR A 435 -5.92 -7.53 13.10
C THR A 435 -5.98 -8.85 12.33
N ILE A 436 -5.14 -9.02 11.32
CA ILE A 436 -5.04 -10.26 10.52
C ILE A 436 -4.66 -11.45 11.41
N LEU A 437 -3.72 -11.27 12.34
CA LEU A 437 -3.34 -12.34 13.26
C LEU A 437 -4.48 -12.72 14.20
N THR A 438 -5.25 -11.75 14.71
CA THR A 438 -6.44 -12.02 15.56
C THR A 438 -7.52 -12.75 14.75
N ILE A 439 -7.82 -12.35 13.52
CA ILE A 439 -8.74 -13.05 12.61
C ILE A 439 -8.30 -14.51 12.42
N ALA A 440 -7.00 -14.74 12.26
CA ALA A 440 -6.44 -16.09 12.11
C ALA A 440 -6.37 -16.91 13.41
N GLY A 441 -6.78 -16.35 14.55
CA GLY A 441 -6.70 -16.99 15.85
C GLY A 441 -5.28 -17.18 16.38
N THR A 442 -4.37 -16.27 16.02
CA THR A 442 -2.98 -16.25 16.46
C THR A 442 -2.56 -14.84 16.90
N GLN A 443 -1.34 -14.68 17.36
CA GLN A 443 -0.82 -13.38 17.80
C GLN A 443 0.69 -13.27 17.58
N HIS A 444 1.18 -12.04 17.57
CA HIS A 444 2.61 -11.77 17.52
C HIS A 444 3.30 -12.23 18.82
N PRO A 445 4.48 -12.88 18.74
CA PRO A 445 5.16 -13.47 19.92
C PRO A 445 5.84 -12.45 20.85
N GLY A 446 5.60 -11.14 20.65
CA GLY A 446 6.20 -10.07 21.46
C GLY A 446 7.64 -9.78 21.05
N SER A 447 8.59 -9.82 22.01
CA SER A 447 10.00 -9.44 21.79
C SER A 447 10.92 -10.61 21.46
N LYS A 448 10.42 -11.84 21.37
CA LYS A 448 11.22 -13.03 21.07
C LYS A 448 10.49 -13.97 20.11
N TYR A 449 11.20 -14.46 19.10
CA TYR A 449 10.71 -15.46 18.18
C TYR A 449 11.83 -16.43 17.80
N GLN A 450 11.58 -17.75 17.94
CA GLN A 450 12.55 -18.82 17.67
C GLN A 450 13.94 -18.57 18.30
N GLY A 451 13.94 -18.10 19.56
CA GLY A 451 15.16 -17.82 20.33
C GLY A 451 15.87 -16.50 19.99
N LYS A 452 15.41 -15.75 18.99
CA LYS A 452 15.97 -14.46 18.59
C LYS A 452 15.15 -13.30 19.15
N THR A 453 15.82 -12.19 19.48
CA THR A 453 15.16 -10.93 19.81
C THR A 453 14.60 -10.30 18.54
N ILE A 454 13.33 -9.90 18.60
CA ILE A 454 12.61 -9.25 17.51
C ILE A 454 11.92 -7.96 17.98
N GLU A 455 11.57 -7.10 17.03
CA GLU A 455 10.74 -5.92 17.26
C GLU A 455 9.30 -6.33 17.57
N PRO A 456 8.70 -5.86 18.67
CA PRO A 456 7.29 -6.09 18.94
C PRO A 456 6.42 -5.25 18.02
N GLN A 457 5.22 -5.76 17.71
CA GLN A 457 4.21 -4.98 16.99
C GLN A 457 3.78 -3.75 17.80
N THR A 458 3.49 -2.67 17.10
CA THR A 458 3.00 -1.40 17.69
C THR A 458 1.65 -0.98 17.11
N GLY A 459 1.09 -1.74 16.18
CA GLY A 459 -0.25 -1.57 15.65
C GLY A 459 -1.32 -1.99 16.64
N LYS A 460 -2.55 -1.51 16.44
CA LYS A 460 -3.73 -1.84 17.23
C LYS A 460 -4.61 -2.84 16.49
N ASP A 461 -5.27 -3.72 17.23
CA ASP A 461 -6.22 -4.68 16.67
C ASP A 461 -7.55 -3.98 16.31
N LEU A 462 -7.98 -4.10 15.05
CA LEU A 462 -9.26 -3.57 14.57
C LEU A 462 -10.44 -4.54 14.77
N VAL A 463 -10.21 -5.79 15.18
CA VAL A 463 -11.27 -6.79 15.35
C VAL A 463 -12.37 -6.29 16.27
N PRO A 464 -12.12 -5.66 17.43
CA PRO A 464 -13.19 -5.12 18.27
C PRO A 464 -14.10 -4.09 17.57
N LEU A 465 -13.53 -3.31 16.62
CA LEU A 465 -14.29 -2.34 15.83
C LEU A 465 -15.14 -3.06 14.77
N ILE A 466 -14.52 -3.92 13.95
CA ILE A 466 -15.22 -4.58 12.82
C ILE A 466 -16.25 -5.62 13.27
N THR A 467 -16.14 -6.10 14.51
CA THR A 467 -17.16 -6.96 15.15
C THR A 467 -18.23 -6.16 15.93
N GLY A 468 -18.16 -4.82 15.91
CA GLY A 468 -19.16 -3.96 16.56
C GLY A 468 -19.05 -3.85 18.07
N HIS A 469 -17.99 -4.38 18.70
CA HIS A 469 -17.77 -4.30 20.14
C HIS A 469 -17.22 -2.94 20.60
N GLN A 470 -16.57 -2.19 19.70
CA GLN A 470 -16.04 -0.86 19.96
C GLN A 470 -16.37 0.07 18.79
N ALA A 471 -16.61 1.34 19.08
CA ALA A 471 -16.85 2.36 18.06
C ALA A 471 -15.54 2.95 17.52
N THR A 472 -14.46 2.94 18.32
CA THR A 472 -13.16 3.51 17.97
C THR A 472 -12.03 2.65 18.51
N VAL A 473 -10.89 2.65 17.82
CA VAL A 473 -9.67 1.94 18.22
C VAL A 473 -8.63 2.90 18.81
N TYR A 474 -8.63 4.15 18.34
CA TYR A 474 -7.75 5.20 18.82
C TYR A 474 -8.49 6.13 19.77
N SER A 475 -7.98 6.26 20.99
CA SER A 475 -8.42 7.29 21.94
C SER A 475 -7.86 8.67 21.56
N ASP A 476 -8.33 9.73 22.24
CA ASP A 476 -7.82 11.09 22.02
C ASP A 476 -6.38 11.30 22.47
N SER A 477 -5.84 10.39 23.29
CA SER A 477 -4.43 10.42 23.73
C SER A 477 -3.49 9.60 22.84
N ASP A 478 -4.03 8.72 21.99
CA ASP A 478 -3.23 7.92 21.06
C ASP A 478 -2.70 8.78 19.91
N ILE A 479 -1.46 8.47 19.49
CA ILE A 479 -0.82 9.18 18.37
C ILE A 479 -0.69 8.28 17.15
N ILE A 480 -0.83 8.88 15.97
CA ILE A 480 -0.35 8.37 14.69
C ILE A 480 0.73 9.33 14.24
N ALA A 481 1.98 8.88 14.26
CA ALA A 481 3.12 9.71 13.90
C ALA A 481 3.97 9.04 12.82
N TYR A 482 4.63 9.84 12.00
CA TYR A 482 5.42 9.38 10.87
C TYR A 482 6.45 10.41 10.42
N GLU A 483 7.47 9.94 9.75
CA GLU A 483 8.46 10.74 9.03
C GLU A 483 8.84 10.03 7.73
N ILE A 484 9.06 10.80 6.67
CA ILE A 484 9.62 10.33 5.42
C ILE A 484 10.43 11.41 4.73
N GLY A 485 11.74 11.19 4.54
CA GLY A 485 12.61 12.12 3.80
C GLY A 485 12.60 13.54 4.36
N GLY A 486 12.41 13.69 5.67
CA GLY A 486 12.31 14.98 6.37
C GLY A 486 10.93 15.64 6.33
N ASN A 487 9.94 15.04 5.63
CA ASN A 487 8.53 15.38 5.76
C ASN A 487 7.96 14.63 6.96
N ALA A 488 7.17 15.30 7.79
CA ALA A 488 6.80 14.76 9.08
C ALA A 488 5.39 15.15 9.49
N GLY A 489 4.78 14.36 10.37
CA GLY A 489 3.48 14.69 10.94
C GLY A 489 3.12 13.82 12.12
N LEU A 490 2.12 14.30 12.89
CA LEU A 490 1.54 13.59 13.99
C LEU A 490 0.07 13.97 14.14
N ILE A 491 -0.77 12.96 14.31
CA ILE A 491 -2.20 13.08 14.61
C ILE A 491 -2.43 12.65 16.05
N LYS A 492 -3.14 13.49 16.83
CA LYS A 492 -3.60 13.20 18.19
C LYS A 492 -5.00 13.80 18.40
N GLY A 493 -5.96 12.98 18.81
CA GLY A 493 -7.35 13.40 18.82
C GLY A 493 -7.80 13.87 17.42
N ASP A 494 -8.35 15.06 17.33
CA ASP A 494 -8.75 15.67 16.05
C ASP A 494 -7.68 16.61 15.46
N TYR A 495 -6.57 16.81 16.16
CA TYR A 495 -5.52 17.71 15.73
C TYR A 495 -4.39 16.98 15.03
N LYS A 496 -3.82 17.67 14.04
CA LYS A 496 -2.66 17.19 13.27
C LYS A 496 -1.64 18.30 13.12
N ILE A 497 -0.37 17.95 13.34
CA ILE A 497 0.75 18.78 12.90
C ILE A 497 1.40 18.20 11.67
N THR A 498 1.81 19.07 10.74
CA THR A 498 2.53 18.69 9.52
C THR A 498 3.75 19.57 9.31
N PHE A 499 4.79 18.98 8.77
CA PHE A 499 5.98 19.65 8.28
C PHE A 499 6.33 19.10 6.90
N ASN A 500 6.30 19.96 5.88
CA ASN A 500 6.66 19.59 4.51
C ASN A 500 7.85 20.44 4.04
N ARG A 501 8.82 19.78 3.38
CA ARG A 501 10.08 20.38 2.91
C ARG A 501 10.03 20.67 1.42
N GLY A 502 10.81 21.67 1.04
CA GLY A 502 11.14 21.97 -0.35
C GLY A 502 9.98 22.41 -1.23
N GLY A 503 10.26 22.64 -2.51
CA GLY A 503 9.25 23.05 -3.49
C GLY A 503 8.58 24.38 -3.09
N GLN A 504 7.26 24.36 -3.03
CA GLN A 504 6.42 25.50 -2.64
C GLN A 504 6.01 25.46 -1.15
N ASN A 505 6.60 24.57 -0.34
CA ASN A 505 6.35 24.49 1.10
C ASN A 505 7.24 25.51 1.84
N ASP A 506 6.80 25.97 3.01
CA ASP A 506 7.48 27.00 3.78
C ASP A 506 8.49 26.47 4.82
N ASN A 507 8.65 25.14 4.90
CA ASN A 507 9.52 24.44 5.86
C ASN A 507 9.18 24.79 7.33
N ARG A 508 7.89 24.87 7.67
CA ARG A 508 7.39 25.13 9.01
C ARG A 508 6.40 24.08 9.47
N TRP A 509 6.25 23.95 10.78
CA TRP A 509 5.19 23.17 11.36
C TRP A 509 3.87 23.94 11.30
N HIS A 510 2.82 23.29 10.81
CA HIS A 510 1.46 23.77 10.80
C HIS A 510 0.57 22.88 11.66
N LEU A 511 -0.45 23.46 12.27
CA LEU A 511 -1.47 22.77 13.05
C LEU A 511 -2.83 22.86 12.35
N TYR A 512 -3.52 21.74 12.25
CA TYR A 512 -4.87 21.64 11.68
C TYR A 512 -5.82 20.90 12.63
N ASN A 513 -7.12 21.18 12.52
CA ASN A 513 -8.17 20.36 13.12
C ASN A 513 -8.83 19.52 12.01
N LEU A 514 -8.52 18.25 11.94
CA LEU A 514 -8.97 17.36 10.85
C LEU A 514 -10.47 17.04 10.87
N GLN A 515 -11.16 17.25 12.01
CA GLN A 515 -12.61 17.09 12.07
C GLN A 515 -13.31 18.25 11.35
N GLN A 516 -12.78 19.46 11.47
CA GLN A 516 -13.34 20.67 10.87
C GLN A 516 -12.76 20.95 9.48
N ASP A 517 -11.49 20.65 9.29
CA ASP A 517 -10.71 20.95 8.09
C ASP A 517 -9.88 19.73 7.62
N PRO A 518 -10.52 18.68 7.09
CA PRO A 518 -9.83 17.51 6.57
C PRO A 518 -8.98 17.81 5.32
N GLY A 519 -9.18 18.96 4.68
CA GLY A 519 -8.41 19.45 3.54
C GLY A 519 -7.13 20.19 3.90
N GLU A 520 -6.86 20.42 5.22
CA GLU A 520 -5.69 21.18 5.70
C GLU A 520 -5.59 22.57 5.04
N THR A 521 -6.72 23.27 4.97
CA THR A 521 -6.83 24.54 4.24
C THR A 521 -6.38 25.75 5.06
N GLN A 522 -6.60 25.69 6.39
CA GLN A 522 -6.31 26.78 7.29
C GLN A 522 -5.49 26.33 8.49
N ALA A 523 -4.25 26.77 8.53
CA ALA A 523 -3.36 26.55 9.66
C ALA A 523 -3.80 27.39 10.88
N ILE A 524 -3.86 26.75 12.06
CA ILE A 524 -4.41 27.34 13.31
C ILE A 524 -3.41 27.41 14.45
N GLU A 525 -2.12 27.21 14.22
CA GLU A 525 -1.06 27.21 15.24
C GLU A 525 -0.98 28.52 16.05
N SER A 526 -1.26 29.66 15.42
CA SER A 526 -1.29 30.97 16.11
C SER A 526 -2.45 31.09 17.10
N GLN A 527 -3.56 30.37 16.86
CA GLN A 527 -4.74 30.37 17.73
C GLN A 527 -4.59 29.38 18.88
N TYR A 528 -3.86 28.26 18.66
CA TYR A 528 -3.71 27.16 19.59
C TYR A 528 -2.24 26.78 19.86
N PRO A 529 -1.39 27.72 20.31
CA PRO A 529 0.04 27.48 20.50
C PRO A 529 0.34 26.36 21.53
N ALA A 530 -0.51 26.21 22.54
CA ALA A 530 -0.36 25.15 23.54
C ALA A 530 -0.58 23.74 22.95
N ILE A 531 -1.55 23.59 22.03
CA ILE A 531 -1.80 22.33 21.33
C ILE A 531 -0.61 22.01 20.41
N LEU A 532 -0.15 22.99 19.63
CA LEU A 532 1.05 22.81 18.81
C LEU A 532 2.24 22.34 19.65
N SER A 533 2.51 22.98 20.79
CA SER A 533 3.61 22.59 21.68
C SER A 533 3.48 21.15 22.21
N ASP A 534 2.27 20.73 22.60
CA ASP A 534 2.01 19.36 23.07
C ASP A 534 2.29 18.32 21.97
N LEU A 535 1.78 18.56 20.75
CA LEU A 535 1.99 17.65 19.64
C LEU A 535 3.45 17.60 19.18
N LEU A 536 4.18 18.70 19.24
CA LEU A 536 5.61 18.73 18.95
C LEU A 536 6.42 17.94 19.98
N ASN A 537 6.07 18.00 21.27
CA ASN A 537 6.69 17.18 22.31
C ASN A 537 6.40 15.68 22.08
N ASP A 538 5.18 15.33 21.66
CA ASP A 538 4.83 13.96 21.28
C ASP A 538 5.62 13.49 20.06
N TYR A 539 5.80 14.37 19.07
CA TYR A 539 6.60 14.07 17.88
C TYR A 539 8.08 13.87 18.22
N GLU A 540 8.65 14.68 19.10
CA GLU A 540 10.02 14.50 19.56
C GLU A 540 10.20 13.15 20.25
N ARG A 541 9.26 12.73 21.11
CA ARG A 541 9.27 11.38 21.71
C ARG A 541 9.18 10.28 20.65
N TYR A 542 8.34 10.47 19.62
CA TYR A 542 8.27 9.54 18.49
C TYR A 542 9.62 9.41 17.78
N THR A 543 10.29 10.52 17.47
CA THR A 543 11.59 10.49 16.77
C THR A 543 12.66 9.76 17.58
N GLN A 544 12.72 10.02 18.89
CA GLN A 544 13.65 9.34 19.79
C GLN A 544 13.38 7.83 19.87
N ASN A 545 12.12 7.43 20.01
CA ASN A 545 11.74 6.02 20.17
C ASN A 545 11.93 5.20 18.88
N ASN A 546 11.85 5.83 17.71
CA ASN A 546 11.95 5.15 16.43
C ASN A 546 13.27 5.41 15.68
N GLY A 547 14.21 6.16 16.30
CA GLY A 547 15.51 6.42 15.71
C GLY A 547 15.47 7.26 14.45
N VAL A 548 14.54 8.21 14.38
CA VAL A 548 14.43 9.14 13.26
C VAL A 548 15.65 10.04 13.20
N LEU A 549 16.31 10.06 12.05
CA LEU A 549 17.49 10.89 11.78
C LEU A 549 17.13 12.04 10.84
N PRO A 550 17.67 13.24 11.07
CA PRO A 550 17.45 14.36 10.17
C PRO A 550 18.06 14.10 8.79
N VAL A 551 17.46 14.69 7.78
CA VAL A 551 18.05 14.79 6.44
C VAL A 551 18.84 16.10 6.32
N PRO A 552 19.84 16.18 5.41
CA PRO A 552 20.54 17.45 5.11
C PRO A 552 19.56 18.56 4.68
N ASP A 553 19.92 19.83 4.96
CA ASP A 553 19.04 20.97 4.63
C ASP A 553 18.70 21.07 3.14
N ASN A 554 19.62 20.68 2.27
CA ASN A 554 19.44 20.66 0.81
C ASN A 554 18.91 19.34 0.27
N TYR A 555 18.42 18.45 1.13
CA TYR A 555 17.84 17.18 0.69
C TYR A 555 16.54 17.41 -0.09
N ASP A 556 16.46 16.79 -1.24
CA ASP A 556 15.29 16.72 -2.12
C ASP A 556 15.17 15.25 -2.56
N GLN A 557 14.03 14.65 -2.22
CA GLN A 557 13.82 13.21 -2.39
C GLN A 557 13.93 12.75 -3.83
N ALA A 558 13.34 13.49 -4.77
CA ALA A 558 13.38 13.13 -6.20
C ALA A 558 14.80 13.26 -6.77
N LYS A 559 15.51 14.33 -6.42
CA LYS A 559 16.92 14.50 -6.83
C LYS A 559 17.84 13.47 -6.19
N GLN A 560 17.57 13.10 -4.92
CA GLN A 560 18.35 12.05 -4.25
C GLN A 560 18.14 10.69 -4.92
N ALA A 561 16.90 10.34 -5.27
CA ALA A 561 16.59 9.12 -6.00
C ALA A 561 17.30 9.08 -7.37
N GLY A 562 17.30 10.19 -8.09
CA GLY A 562 18.07 10.32 -9.35
C GLY A 562 19.57 10.13 -9.17
N ARG A 563 20.17 10.71 -8.11
CA ARG A 563 21.60 10.53 -7.79
C ARG A 563 21.93 9.09 -7.43
N ASN A 564 21.15 8.47 -6.54
CA ASN A 564 21.36 7.08 -6.13
C ASN A 564 21.23 6.13 -7.32
N GLY A 565 20.27 6.38 -8.21
CA GLY A 565 20.09 5.62 -9.44
C GLY A 565 21.28 5.74 -10.38
N ALA A 566 21.80 6.96 -10.59
CA ALA A 566 22.97 7.18 -11.43
C ALA A 566 24.21 6.46 -10.88
N ILE A 567 24.44 6.50 -9.56
CA ILE A 567 25.53 5.78 -8.88
C ILE A 567 25.37 4.27 -9.07
N LYS A 568 24.18 3.72 -8.82
CA LYS A 568 23.88 2.29 -8.97
C LYS A 568 24.13 1.80 -10.40
N ARG A 569 23.69 2.59 -11.39
CA ARG A 569 23.93 2.27 -12.81
C ARG A 569 25.40 2.32 -13.20
N LEU A 570 26.15 3.34 -12.73
CA LEU A 570 27.59 3.43 -12.95
C LEU A 570 28.30 2.21 -12.36
N GLN A 571 27.94 1.82 -11.15
CA GLN A 571 28.50 0.66 -10.47
C GLN A 571 28.23 -0.63 -11.24
N ALA A 572 26.98 -0.85 -11.68
CA ALA A 572 26.61 -1.99 -12.51
C ALA A 572 27.38 -2.02 -13.84
N THR A 573 27.60 -0.85 -14.46
CA THR A 573 28.41 -0.74 -15.70
C THR A 573 29.88 -1.11 -15.45
N ILE A 574 30.45 -0.66 -14.35
CA ILE A 574 31.84 -0.99 -13.94
C ILE A 574 31.91 -2.50 -13.65
N ASP A 575 30.98 -3.06 -12.92
CA ASP A 575 30.95 -4.49 -12.55
C ASP A 575 30.85 -5.39 -13.79
N ASN A 576 29.99 -5.04 -14.73
CA ASN A 576 29.83 -5.77 -15.99
C ASN A 576 31.04 -5.67 -16.92
N ASN A 577 31.85 -4.61 -16.79
CA ASN A 577 33.02 -4.37 -17.65
C ASN A 577 34.37 -4.55 -16.93
N LYS A 578 34.39 -5.10 -15.71
CA LYS A 578 35.60 -5.33 -14.91
C LYS A 578 36.69 -6.04 -15.71
N GLY A 579 36.36 -7.07 -16.47
CA GLY A 579 37.30 -7.81 -17.31
C GLY A 579 37.92 -6.94 -18.40
N MET A 580 37.13 -6.12 -19.08
CA MET A 580 37.59 -5.21 -20.12
C MET A 580 38.41 -4.05 -19.55
N LEU A 581 38.00 -3.46 -18.42
CA LEU A 581 38.73 -2.41 -17.70
C LEU A 581 40.08 -2.93 -17.18
N PHE A 582 40.11 -4.14 -16.63
CA PHE A 582 41.33 -4.80 -16.18
C PHE A 582 42.27 -5.10 -17.36
N GLY A 583 41.74 -5.56 -18.51
CA GLY A 583 42.50 -5.76 -19.74
C GLY A 583 43.10 -4.45 -20.30
N LEU A 584 42.33 -3.36 -20.31
CA LEU A 584 42.81 -2.04 -20.71
C LEU A 584 43.89 -1.49 -19.76
N LEU A 585 43.75 -1.72 -18.45
CA LEU A 585 44.75 -1.31 -17.46
C LEU A 585 46.05 -2.09 -17.63
N LEU A 586 46.00 -3.40 -17.88
CA LEU A 586 47.16 -4.23 -18.21
C LEU A 586 47.82 -3.80 -19.49
N LEU A 587 47.05 -3.46 -20.52
CA LEU A 587 47.57 -2.96 -21.80
C LEU A 587 48.29 -1.62 -21.62
N LEU A 588 47.72 -0.70 -20.85
CA LEU A 588 48.34 0.58 -20.47
C LEU A 588 49.65 0.37 -19.70
N LEU A 589 49.67 -0.54 -18.72
CA LEU A 589 50.88 -0.88 -17.98
C LEU A 589 51.95 -1.51 -18.87
N LEU A 590 51.53 -2.36 -19.84
CA LEU A 590 52.47 -2.94 -20.82
C LEU A 590 53.08 -1.87 -21.75
N ILE A 591 52.27 -0.92 -22.23
CA ILE A 591 52.74 0.20 -23.06
C ILE A 591 53.70 1.10 -22.28
N ILE A 592 53.41 1.36 -21.00
CA ILE A 592 54.30 2.16 -20.14
C ILE A 592 55.62 1.42 -19.90
N THR A 593 55.59 0.11 -19.64
CA THR A 593 56.82 -0.69 -19.45
C THR A 593 57.66 -0.80 -20.72
N ILE A 594 57.04 -0.93 -21.90
CA ILE A 594 57.73 -0.93 -23.19
C ILE A 594 58.37 0.43 -23.47
N LYS A 595 57.66 1.54 -23.19
CA LYS A 595 58.25 2.89 -23.33
C LYS A 595 59.39 3.16 -22.36
N TRP A 596 59.38 2.55 -21.20
CA TRP A 596 60.44 2.67 -20.19
C TRP A 596 61.69 1.85 -20.56
N LYS A 597 61.54 0.70 -21.25
CA LYS A 597 62.65 -0.12 -21.73
C LYS A 597 63.34 0.46 -22.97
N ASN A 598 62.67 1.33 -23.70
CA ASN A 598 63.17 1.96 -24.94
C ASN A 598 63.70 3.41 -24.71
N ARG A 599 63.79 3.82 -23.44
CA ARG A 599 64.51 5.00 -22.98
C ARG A 599 65.75 4.55 -22.18
#